data_5b38eb90e2c99a82e1c0307b66d61eac
#
_entry.id   5b38eb90e2c99a82e1c0307b66d61eac
#
_cell.length_a   1.000
_cell.length_b   1.000
_cell.length_c   1.000
_cell.angle_alpha   90.00
_cell.angle_beta   90.00
_cell.angle_gamma   90.00
#
_symmetry.space_group_name_H-M   'P 1'
#
loop_
_entity.id
_entity.type
_entity.pdbx_description
1 polymer ?
#
loop_
_entity_poly.entity_id
_entity_poly.type
_entity_poly.pdbx_seq_one_letter_code
_entity_poly.pdbx_strand_id
1 'polypeptide(L)'
;GTAAHKPIGDKSYSTRKNILQDMEVFSEKYNICGKIDVFDCAAGKLTERKREIKTIYDGYVFQVYAQCHALREMGYAVNEIVIHDLVHNKNYPIPLPENNLEMQMKFEKLIQGINCFKIDSAEFEPNRSKCERCIYSQLCDVSPC
;
A
#
# COMPACT_ATOMS: atom_id res chain seq x y z
N GLY A 1 7.42 -24.00 -15.71
CA GLY A 1 7.32 -24.53 -14.37
C GLY A 1 6.95 -23.41 -13.40
N THR A 2 5.70 -23.34 -13.02
CA THR A 2 5.19 -22.42 -12.01
C THR A 2 5.79 -22.80 -10.67
N ALA A 3 6.80 -22.08 -10.21
CA ALA A 3 7.29 -22.17 -8.86
C ALA A 3 6.24 -21.50 -7.96
N ALA A 4 5.49 -22.32 -7.24
CA ALA A 4 4.63 -21.86 -6.16
C ALA A 4 5.53 -21.23 -5.08
N HIS A 5 5.55 -19.91 -4.99
CA HIS A 5 6.14 -19.23 -3.88
C HIS A 5 5.30 -19.50 -2.64
N LYS A 6 5.69 -20.53 -1.88
CA LYS A 6 5.22 -20.65 -0.50
C LYS A 6 5.74 -19.44 0.27
N PRO A 7 4.90 -18.71 0.99
CA PRO A 7 5.37 -17.66 1.90
C PRO A 7 6.25 -18.34 2.95
N ILE A 8 7.52 -17.95 3.01
CA ILE A 8 8.40 -18.29 4.12
C ILE A 8 7.84 -17.53 5.30
N GLY A 9 7.15 -18.27 6.18
CA GLY A 9 6.49 -17.70 7.33
C GLY A 9 7.48 -17.08 8.28
N ASP A 10 7.42 -15.78 8.42
CA ASP A 10 8.01 -15.13 9.57
C ASP A 10 6.99 -15.12 10.71
N LYS A 11 7.43 -15.65 11.85
CA LYS A 11 6.59 -16.05 12.95
C LYS A 11 6.41 -14.91 13.92
N SER A 12 5.52 -13.98 13.64
CA SER A 12 4.95 -13.23 14.76
C SER A 12 3.62 -13.90 15.16
N TYR A 13 3.70 -14.80 16.08
CA TYR A 13 2.55 -15.51 16.61
C TYR A 13 1.71 -14.56 17.48
N SER A 14 0.65 -14.01 16.90
CA SER A 14 -0.48 -13.54 17.69
C SER A 14 -1.19 -14.77 18.26
N THR A 15 -1.62 -14.72 19.52
CA THR A 15 -2.39 -15.77 20.22
C THR A 15 -3.78 -16.03 19.59
N ARG A 16 -4.16 -15.26 18.57
CA ARG A 16 -5.34 -15.47 17.74
C ARG A 16 -4.91 -16.11 16.41
N LYS A 17 -5.23 -17.38 16.22
CA LYS A 17 -4.89 -18.21 15.04
C LYS A 17 -5.23 -17.62 13.65
N ASN A 18 -5.97 -16.51 13.59
CA ASN A 18 -6.50 -15.93 12.36
C ASN A 18 -6.03 -14.48 12.10
N ILE A 19 -5.13 -13.95 12.92
CA ILE A 19 -4.58 -12.59 12.74
C ILE A 19 -3.17 -12.66 12.17
N LEU A 20 -2.98 -12.06 11.02
CA LEU A 20 -1.67 -11.87 10.40
C LEU A 20 -1.18 -10.45 10.71
N GLN A 21 0.06 -10.32 11.12
CA GLN A 21 0.69 -9.03 11.41
C GLN A 21 2.03 -8.95 10.71
N ASP A 22 2.39 -7.75 10.27
CA ASP A 22 3.68 -7.47 9.64
C ASP A 22 4.02 -8.42 8.47
N MET A 23 3.00 -8.92 7.77
CA MET A 23 3.16 -9.86 6.67
C MET A 23 3.52 -9.13 5.37
N GLU A 24 4.50 -9.65 4.67
CA GLU A 24 4.81 -9.21 3.32
C GLU A 24 3.74 -9.67 2.34
N VAL A 25 3.34 -8.77 1.46
CA VAL A 25 2.36 -9.00 0.42
C VAL A 25 2.89 -8.53 -0.94
N PHE A 26 2.44 -9.18 -1.99
CA PHE A 26 2.82 -8.81 -3.35
C PHE A 26 1.67 -9.01 -4.33
N SER A 27 1.71 -8.27 -5.42
CA SER A 27 0.83 -8.45 -6.57
C SER A 27 1.67 -8.45 -7.85
N GLU A 28 1.61 -9.52 -8.60
CA GLU A 28 2.23 -9.62 -9.91
C GLU A 28 1.49 -8.74 -10.92
N LYS A 29 0.16 -8.72 -10.85
CA LYS A 29 -0.70 -7.92 -11.72
C LYS A 29 -0.32 -6.45 -11.72
N TYR A 30 -0.07 -5.88 -10.55
CA TYR A 30 0.24 -4.47 -10.39
C TYR A 30 1.76 -4.20 -10.26
N ASN A 31 2.59 -5.25 -10.21
CA ASN A 31 4.03 -5.16 -9.98
C ASN A 31 4.36 -4.37 -8.70
N ILE A 32 3.70 -4.73 -7.62
CA ILE A 32 3.85 -4.09 -6.31
C ILE A 32 4.19 -5.12 -5.24
N CYS A 33 4.97 -4.71 -4.28
CA CYS A 33 5.21 -5.42 -3.03
C CYS A 33 5.07 -4.45 -1.86
N GLY A 34 4.78 -4.98 -0.71
CA GLY A 34 4.61 -4.17 0.49
C GLY A 34 4.46 -5.02 1.73
N LYS A 35 4.06 -4.38 2.81
CA LYS A 35 3.85 -5.02 4.10
C LYS A 35 2.52 -4.52 4.67
N ILE A 36 1.74 -5.42 5.22
CA ILE A 36 0.49 -5.09 5.92
C ILE A 36 0.76 -4.99 7.43
N ASP A 37 0.04 -4.11 8.11
CA ASP A 37 0.13 -4.03 9.56
C ASP A 37 -0.66 -5.14 10.22
N VAL A 38 -1.95 -5.26 9.92
CA VAL A 38 -2.83 -6.26 10.51
C VAL A 38 -3.87 -6.74 9.50
N PHE A 39 -4.04 -8.06 9.41
CA PHE A 39 -5.13 -8.67 8.65
C PHE A 39 -5.82 -9.76 9.48
N ASP A 40 -7.11 -9.60 9.70
CA ASP A 40 -7.96 -10.62 10.32
C ASP A 40 -8.54 -11.52 9.23
N CYS A 41 -8.01 -12.74 9.13
CA CYS A 41 -8.42 -13.70 8.11
C CYS A 41 -9.87 -14.18 8.30
N ALA A 42 -10.38 -14.22 9.52
CA ALA A 42 -11.73 -14.69 9.80
C ALA A 42 -12.78 -13.64 9.40
N ALA A 43 -12.50 -12.37 9.65
CA ALA A 43 -13.36 -11.25 9.26
C ALA A 43 -13.10 -10.76 7.83
N GLY A 44 -11.95 -11.08 7.26
CA GLY A 44 -11.47 -10.48 6.00
C GLY A 44 -11.19 -8.99 6.15
N LYS A 45 -10.69 -8.57 7.32
CA LYS A 45 -10.50 -7.17 7.67
C LYS A 45 -9.03 -6.77 7.60
N LEU A 46 -8.72 -5.86 6.67
CA LEU A 46 -7.41 -5.22 6.56
C LEU A 46 -7.40 -3.93 7.41
N THR A 47 -6.42 -3.82 8.29
CA THR A 47 -6.23 -2.64 9.13
C THR A 47 -4.82 -2.09 8.95
N GLU A 48 -4.72 -0.88 8.43
CA GLU A 48 -3.49 -0.09 8.37
C GLU A 48 -3.45 0.86 9.57
N ARG A 49 -2.34 0.93 10.28
CA ARG A 49 -2.16 1.79 11.47
C ARG A 49 -1.38 3.04 11.11
N LYS A 50 -1.89 4.19 11.48
CA LYS A 50 -1.22 5.48 11.37
C LYS A 50 -1.08 6.10 12.75
N ARG A 51 0.03 6.77 13.01
CA ARG A 51 0.26 7.43 14.30
C ARG A 51 -0.85 8.43 14.60
N GLU A 52 -1.10 9.36 13.67
CA GLU A 52 -2.10 10.42 13.78
C GLU A 52 -2.68 10.70 12.40
N ILE A 53 -4.00 10.84 12.31
CA ILE A 53 -4.70 11.12 11.07
C ILE A 53 -5.43 12.46 11.19
N LYS A 54 -4.92 13.49 10.53
CA LYS A 54 -5.61 14.79 10.41
C LYS A 54 -6.59 14.80 9.25
N THR A 55 -6.25 14.13 8.18
CA THR A 55 -7.04 14.01 6.95
C THR A 55 -6.68 12.70 6.26
N ILE A 56 -7.66 12.05 5.64
CA ILE A 56 -7.43 10.89 4.77
C ILE A 56 -7.02 11.42 3.40
N TYR A 57 -5.76 11.24 3.05
CA TYR A 57 -5.20 11.59 1.74
C TYR A 57 -5.35 10.41 0.77
N ASP A 58 -5.42 10.71 -0.52
CA ASP A 58 -5.45 9.69 -1.58
C ASP A 58 -4.30 8.68 -1.43
N GLY A 59 -3.10 9.13 -1.02
CA GLY A 59 -1.97 8.25 -0.78
C GLY A 59 -2.19 7.18 0.30
N TYR A 60 -3.00 7.47 1.32
CA TYR A 60 -3.39 6.45 2.31
C TYR A 60 -4.34 5.41 1.71
N VAL A 61 -5.27 5.87 0.87
CA VAL A 61 -6.21 4.98 0.16
C VAL A 61 -5.44 4.12 -0.83
N PHE A 62 -4.50 4.70 -1.59
CA PHE A 62 -3.66 3.94 -2.53
C PHE A 62 -2.82 2.87 -1.82
N GLN A 63 -2.29 3.16 -0.63
CA GLN A 63 -1.56 2.18 0.17
C GLN A 63 -2.44 0.98 0.51
N VAL A 64 -3.62 1.21 1.07
CA VAL A 64 -4.51 0.11 1.47
C VAL A 64 -5.14 -0.60 0.28
N TYR A 65 -5.30 0.08 -0.88
CA TYR A 65 -5.72 -0.58 -2.13
C TYR A 65 -4.62 -1.50 -2.67
N ALA A 66 -3.36 -1.06 -2.64
CA ALA A 66 -2.22 -1.91 -3.00
C ALA A 66 -2.18 -3.18 -2.13
N GLN A 67 -2.32 -3.02 -0.81
CA GLN A 67 -2.37 -4.13 0.14
C GLN A 67 -3.59 -5.04 -0.09
N CYS A 68 -4.76 -4.47 -0.36
CA CYS A 68 -5.99 -5.21 -0.65
C CYS A 68 -5.86 -6.08 -1.92
N HIS A 69 -5.36 -5.50 -3.00
CA HIS A 69 -5.15 -6.23 -4.26
C HIS A 69 -4.11 -7.33 -4.09
N ALA A 70 -3.01 -7.06 -3.39
CA ALA A 70 -1.98 -8.05 -3.11
C ALA A 70 -2.53 -9.21 -2.27
N LEU A 71 -3.25 -8.93 -1.18
CA LEU A 71 -3.91 -9.95 -0.36
C LEU A 71 -4.87 -10.82 -1.17
N ARG A 72 -5.71 -10.21 -2.00
CA ARG A 72 -6.66 -10.93 -2.85
C ARG A 72 -5.95 -11.84 -3.86
N GLU A 73 -4.88 -11.37 -4.48
CA GLU A 73 -4.07 -12.15 -5.40
C GLU A 73 -3.37 -13.32 -4.72
N MET A 74 -2.96 -13.15 -3.45
CA MET A 74 -2.41 -14.19 -2.61
C MET A 74 -3.47 -15.17 -2.08
N GLY A 75 -4.77 -14.99 -2.39
CA GLY A 75 -5.86 -15.88 -2.06
C GLY A 75 -6.65 -15.54 -0.80
N TYR A 76 -6.42 -14.36 -0.21
CA TYR A 76 -7.20 -13.91 0.95
C TYR A 76 -8.46 -13.16 0.53
N ALA A 77 -9.57 -13.39 1.26
CA ALA A 77 -10.81 -12.62 1.06
C ALA A 77 -10.75 -11.34 1.87
N VAL A 78 -10.69 -10.19 1.20
CA VAL A 78 -10.72 -8.87 1.86
C VAL A 78 -12.13 -8.29 1.74
N ASN A 79 -12.82 -8.16 2.88
CA ASN A 79 -14.21 -7.71 2.99
C ASN A 79 -14.34 -6.32 3.60
N GLU A 80 -13.32 -5.87 4.33
CA GLU A 80 -13.30 -4.58 5.01
C GLU A 80 -11.88 -3.99 5.01
N ILE A 81 -11.79 -2.68 4.79
CA ILE A 81 -10.55 -1.93 4.91
C ILE A 81 -10.75 -0.81 5.94
N VAL A 82 -9.82 -0.70 6.88
CA VAL A 82 -9.82 0.34 7.92
C VAL A 82 -8.44 0.95 8.05
N ILE A 83 -8.37 2.26 8.18
CA ILE A 83 -7.18 2.96 8.64
C ILE A 83 -7.41 3.36 10.10
N HIS A 84 -6.53 2.94 10.99
CA HIS A 84 -6.62 3.16 12.43
C HIS A 84 -5.66 4.25 12.90
N ASP A 85 -6.21 5.26 13.54
CA ASP A 85 -5.47 6.34 14.20
C ASP A 85 -5.10 5.91 15.62
N LEU A 86 -3.81 5.77 15.88
CA LEU A 86 -3.30 5.31 17.17
C LEU A 86 -3.42 6.37 18.28
N VAL A 87 -3.26 7.65 17.93
CA VAL A 87 -3.33 8.76 18.92
C VAL A 87 -4.74 8.96 19.41
N HIS A 88 -5.70 8.98 18.48
CA HIS A 88 -7.11 9.26 18.81
C HIS A 88 -7.94 7.99 19.01
N ASN A 89 -7.32 6.80 18.81
CA ASN A 89 -7.97 5.49 18.85
C ASN A 89 -9.25 5.45 17.99
N LYS A 90 -9.13 5.96 16.77
CA LYS A 90 -10.26 6.12 15.85
C LYS A 90 -10.07 5.30 14.58
N ASN A 91 -11.14 4.66 14.14
CA ASN A 91 -11.19 3.90 12.91
C ASN A 91 -11.81 4.72 11.77
N TYR A 92 -11.17 4.70 10.62
CA TYR A 92 -11.64 5.30 9.39
C TYR A 92 -11.88 4.19 8.36
N PRO A 93 -13.15 3.82 8.11
CA PRO A 93 -13.47 2.82 7.10
C PRO A 93 -13.16 3.39 5.71
N ILE A 94 -12.52 2.57 4.89
CA ILE A 94 -12.20 2.90 3.50
C ILE A 94 -13.06 2.01 2.60
N PRO A 95 -13.81 2.57 1.65
CA PRO A 95 -14.57 1.77 0.70
C PRO A 95 -13.65 0.80 -0.05
N LEU A 96 -14.12 -0.43 -0.27
CA LEU A 96 -13.42 -1.39 -1.11
C LEU A 96 -13.24 -0.84 -2.53
N PRO A 97 -12.21 -1.27 -3.28
CA PRO A 97 -11.97 -0.80 -4.66
C PRO A 97 -13.20 -0.87 -5.57
N GLU A 98 -13.97 -1.95 -5.48
CA GLU A 98 -15.22 -2.14 -6.24
C GLU A 98 -16.36 -1.19 -5.85
N ASN A 99 -16.31 -0.63 -4.64
CA ASN A 99 -17.32 0.30 -4.12
C ASN A 99 -16.94 1.78 -4.34
N ASN A 100 -15.73 2.05 -4.85
CA ASN A 100 -15.26 3.39 -5.20
C ASN A 100 -14.43 3.34 -6.50
N LEU A 101 -15.12 3.22 -7.61
CA LEU A 101 -14.50 3.07 -8.93
C LEU A 101 -13.63 4.27 -9.33
N GLU A 102 -14.00 5.48 -8.91
CA GLU A 102 -13.19 6.67 -9.18
C GLU A 102 -11.81 6.55 -8.54
N MET A 103 -11.78 6.18 -7.27
CA MET A 103 -10.52 6.01 -6.54
C MET A 103 -9.71 4.82 -7.08
N GLN A 104 -10.38 3.73 -7.46
CA GLN A 104 -9.73 2.59 -8.11
C GLN A 104 -9.08 3.00 -9.44
N MET A 105 -9.75 3.79 -10.26
CA MET A 105 -9.18 4.29 -11.52
C MET A 105 -7.97 5.21 -11.27
N LYS A 106 -8.02 6.07 -10.26
CA LYS A 106 -6.87 6.90 -9.85
C LYS A 106 -5.68 6.04 -9.41
N PHE A 107 -5.95 4.99 -8.62
CA PHE A 107 -4.94 4.02 -8.20
C PHE A 107 -4.29 3.32 -9.40
N GLU A 108 -5.08 2.78 -10.32
CA GLU A 108 -4.56 2.09 -11.51
C GLU A 108 -3.72 3.02 -12.40
N LYS A 109 -4.19 4.25 -12.59
CA LYS A 109 -3.43 5.27 -13.33
C LYS A 109 -2.10 5.59 -12.66
N LEU A 110 -2.07 5.68 -11.32
CA LEU A 110 -0.83 5.90 -10.57
C LEU A 110 0.14 4.73 -10.76
N ILE A 111 -0.32 3.49 -10.60
CA ILE A 111 0.52 2.29 -10.75
C ILE A 111 1.05 2.19 -12.18
N GLN A 112 0.21 2.45 -13.18
CA GLN A 112 0.65 2.48 -14.59
C GLN A 112 1.73 3.55 -14.81
N GLY A 113 1.53 4.75 -14.24
CA GLY A 113 2.52 5.83 -14.31
C GLY A 113 3.85 5.44 -13.68
N ILE A 114 3.83 4.75 -12.53
CA ILE A 114 5.04 4.27 -11.85
C ILE A 114 5.74 3.19 -12.70
N ASN A 115 5.00 2.21 -13.20
CA ASN A 115 5.56 1.10 -13.99
C ASN A 115 6.11 1.55 -15.35
N CYS A 116 5.56 2.61 -15.93
CA CYS A 116 6.01 3.18 -17.21
C CYS A 116 6.99 4.35 -17.03
N PHE A 117 7.31 4.73 -15.80
CA PHE A 117 8.14 5.90 -15.51
C PHE A 117 9.56 5.72 -16.07
N LYS A 118 10.02 6.77 -16.76
CA LYS A 118 11.40 6.88 -17.23
C LYS A 118 11.96 8.22 -16.77
N ILE A 119 13.05 8.18 -16.01
CA ILE A 119 13.70 9.37 -15.47
C ILE A 119 14.24 10.30 -16.55
N ASP A 120 14.61 9.72 -17.71
CA ASP A 120 15.14 10.46 -18.87
C ASP A 120 14.03 11.03 -19.77
N SER A 121 12.75 10.87 -19.38
CA SER A 121 11.66 11.45 -20.15
C SER A 121 11.62 12.95 -20.00
N ALA A 122 11.40 13.66 -21.11
CA ALA A 122 11.25 15.13 -21.12
C ALA A 122 10.04 15.62 -20.29
N GLU A 123 9.17 14.71 -19.88
CA GLU A 123 7.98 15.01 -19.08
C GLU A 123 8.26 15.02 -17.57
N PHE A 124 9.45 14.60 -17.15
CA PHE A 124 9.81 14.60 -15.72
C PHE A 124 10.26 15.99 -15.27
N GLU A 125 9.44 16.66 -14.49
CA GLU A 125 9.80 17.91 -13.83
C GLU A 125 9.98 17.67 -12.32
N PRO A 126 11.22 17.81 -11.79
CA PRO A 126 11.46 17.61 -10.37
C PRO A 126 10.82 18.74 -9.55
N ASN A 127 10.13 18.38 -8.49
CA ASN A 127 9.53 19.34 -7.56
C ASN A 127 10.58 19.82 -6.54
N ARG A 128 11.06 21.07 -6.71
CA ARG A 128 12.12 21.65 -5.89
C ARG A 128 11.86 21.55 -4.39
N SER A 129 10.65 21.87 -3.92
CA SER A 129 10.32 21.83 -2.48
C SER A 129 10.31 20.42 -1.90
N LYS A 130 10.08 19.39 -2.73
CA LYS A 130 10.26 18.00 -2.33
C LYS A 130 11.73 17.59 -2.37
N CYS A 131 12.48 18.05 -3.35
CA CYS A 131 13.91 17.75 -3.48
C CYS A 131 14.72 18.34 -2.32
N GLU A 132 14.42 19.56 -1.86
CA GLU A 132 15.07 20.19 -0.71
C GLU A 132 14.94 19.38 0.59
N ARG A 133 13.92 18.52 0.71
CA ARG A 133 13.68 17.64 1.87
C ARG A 133 14.00 16.18 1.59
N CYS A 134 14.45 15.86 0.39
CA CYS A 134 14.76 14.50 -0.02
C CYS A 134 16.14 14.10 0.49
N ILE A 135 16.21 13.00 1.23
CA ILE A 135 17.49 12.47 1.72
C ILE A 135 18.44 12.02 0.60
N TYR A 136 17.92 11.82 -0.60
CA TYR A 136 18.67 11.41 -1.79
C TYR A 136 19.01 12.56 -2.73
N SER A 137 18.67 13.82 -2.40
CA SER A 137 18.84 14.97 -3.32
C SER A 137 20.27 15.12 -3.79
N GLN A 138 21.25 14.87 -2.92
CA GLN A 138 22.68 14.98 -3.25
C GLN A 138 23.22 13.84 -4.12
N LEU A 139 22.48 12.76 -4.25
CA LEU A 139 22.82 11.61 -5.07
C LEU A 139 21.95 11.50 -6.33
N CYS A 140 21.05 12.45 -6.51
CA CYS A 140 20.07 12.45 -7.58
C CYS A 140 20.50 13.35 -8.72
N ASP A 141 20.79 12.77 -9.90
CA ASP A 141 21.25 13.51 -11.08
C ASP A 141 20.24 14.51 -11.65
N VAL A 142 18.96 14.37 -11.27
CA VAL A 142 17.87 15.26 -11.70
C VAL A 142 17.39 16.19 -10.58
N SER A 143 18.08 16.23 -9.44
CA SER A 143 17.75 17.15 -8.35
C SER A 143 18.02 18.60 -8.76
N PRO A 144 17.07 19.52 -8.56
CA PRO A 144 17.28 20.95 -8.79
C PRO A 144 17.99 21.66 -7.62
N CYS A 145 18.44 20.89 -6.61
CA CYS A 145 19.08 21.40 -5.39
C CYS A 145 20.57 21.15 -5.38
#